data_68b00b7fd5558c4c6e8944080c3befe9
#
_entry.id   68b00b7fd5558c4c6e8944080c3befe9
#
_cell.length_a   1.000
_cell.length_b   1.000
_cell.length_c   1.000
_cell.angle_alpha   90.00
_cell.angle_beta   90.00
_cell.angle_gamma   90.00
#
_symmetry.space_group_name_H-M   'P 1'
#
loop_
_entity.id
_entity.type
_entity.pdbx_description
1 polymer ?
#
loop_
_entity_poly.entity_id
_entity_poly.type
_entity_poly.pdbx_seq_one_letter_code
_entity_poly.pdbx_strand_id
1 'polypeptide(L)'
;MFQQANRPGWIEVIAGVMFSGKSEELIRRVRRAVIARKQVQVFKSHLDARYAGLFSVSSHDGVTVEAEPVDSAEEIARRLREPTEVVAVDEAQFLDDGIVDMANRLANRGVRVILAGTDVDFRGLPFGPMPTLMCVAEVVDKFQAICVVCGGPATRNQRLVNGKPALWDSPIIMVGGRESYEARCRHCHKVPRQDEDQTALL
;
A
#
# COMPACT_ATOMS: atom_id res chain seq x y z
N MET A 1 35.92 -17.88 11.09
CA MET A 1 35.17 -17.25 9.99
C MET A 1 33.76 -17.83 10.06
N PHE A 2 32.85 -17.17 10.78
CA PHE A 2 31.45 -17.64 10.90
C PHE A 2 30.78 -17.37 9.56
N GLN A 3 30.45 -18.43 8.82
CA GLN A 3 29.52 -18.33 7.69
C GLN A 3 28.23 -17.71 8.24
N GLN A 4 27.90 -16.51 7.78
CA GLN A 4 26.54 -15.99 7.95
C GLN A 4 25.62 -17.01 7.27
N ALA A 5 24.91 -17.79 8.05
CA ALA A 5 23.86 -18.65 7.56
C ALA A 5 22.95 -17.76 6.69
N ASN A 6 22.77 -18.17 5.44
CA ASN A 6 21.91 -17.50 4.49
C ASN A 6 20.50 -17.46 5.11
N ARG A 7 20.16 -16.36 5.80
CA ARG A 7 18.81 -16.22 6.34
C ARG A 7 17.90 -16.07 5.14
N PRO A 8 16.88 -16.89 5.01
CA PRO A 8 15.91 -16.71 3.93
C PRO A 8 15.35 -15.28 4.05
N GLY A 9 15.09 -14.66 2.91
CA GLY A 9 14.29 -13.45 2.87
C GLY A 9 12.84 -13.76 3.25
N TRP A 10 12.02 -12.74 3.38
CA TRP A 10 10.61 -12.88 3.70
C TRP A 10 9.83 -11.71 3.14
N ILE A 11 8.51 -11.87 3.06
CA ILE A 11 7.57 -10.87 2.58
C ILE A 11 6.77 -10.31 3.77
N GLU A 12 6.70 -9.00 3.89
CA GLU A 12 5.87 -8.27 4.85
C GLU A 12 4.86 -7.41 4.08
N VAL A 13 3.60 -7.51 4.46
CA VAL A 13 2.54 -6.70 3.87
C VAL A 13 1.92 -5.80 4.93
N ILE A 14 1.90 -4.49 4.66
CA ILE A 14 1.24 -3.46 5.45
C ILE A 14 -0.03 -3.10 4.70
N ALA A 15 -1.13 -3.72 5.05
CA ALA A 15 -2.43 -3.53 4.41
C ALA A 15 -3.33 -2.60 5.21
N GLY A 16 -4.33 -2.01 4.59
CA GLY A 16 -5.36 -1.23 5.28
C GLY A 16 -5.92 -0.11 4.43
N VAL A 17 -6.93 0.57 4.96
CA VAL A 17 -7.60 1.68 4.28
C VAL A 17 -6.74 2.94 4.22
N MET A 18 -7.17 3.92 3.44
CA MET A 18 -6.54 5.25 3.44
C MET A 18 -6.57 5.85 4.85
N PHE A 19 -5.57 6.67 5.16
CA PHE A 19 -5.40 7.35 6.46
C PHE A 19 -5.17 6.43 7.67
N SER A 20 -4.80 5.16 7.44
CA SER A 20 -4.53 4.19 8.51
C SER A 20 -3.08 4.15 8.99
N GLY A 21 -2.17 4.95 8.40
CA GLY A 21 -0.77 5.00 8.81
C GLY A 21 0.14 3.99 8.10
N LYS A 22 -0.27 3.41 6.96
CA LYS A 22 0.53 2.42 6.22
C LYS A 22 1.89 2.97 5.78
N SER A 23 1.90 4.13 5.15
CA SER A 23 3.13 4.75 4.66
C SER A 23 4.07 5.15 5.80
N GLU A 24 3.52 5.62 6.93
CA GLU A 24 4.29 5.90 8.15
C GLU A 24 4.98 4.63 8.68
N GLU A 25 4.26 3.50 8.69
CA GLU A 25 4.82 2.22 9.13
C GLU A 25 5.86 1.70 8.14
N LEU A 26 5.62 1.84 6.83
CA LEU A 26 6.61 1.52 5.81
C LEU A 26 7.91 2.31 6.03
N ILE A 27 7.79 3.63 6.21
CA ILE A 27 8.93 4.52 6.52
C ILE A 27 9.64 4.06 7.78
N ARG A 28 8.91 3.71 8.84
CA ARG A 28 9.48 3.23 10.10
C ARG A 28 10.31 1.96 9.88
N ARG A 29 9.82 0.99 9.08
CA ARG A 29 10.56 -0.25 8.77
C ARG A 29 11.79 0.02 7.92
N VAL A 30 11.67 0.89 6.91
CA VAL A 30 12.79 1.31 6.06
C VAL A 30 13.87 1.99 6.90
N ARG A 31 13.51 2.94 7.77
CA ARG A 31 14.47 3.60 8.68
C ARG A 31 15.23 2.61 9.55
N ARG A 32 14.54 1.61 10.11
CA ARG A 32 15.19 0.56 10.92
C ARG A 32 16.19 -0.27 10.10
N ALA A 33 15.87 -0.56 8.83
CA ALA A 33 16.79 -1.26 7.94
C ALA A 33 18.04 -0.40 7.64
N VAL A 34 17.85 0.89 7.36
CA VAL A 34 18.95 1.85 7.14
C VAL A 34 19.85 1.96 8.38
N ILE A 35 19.26 2.10 9.58
CA ILE A 35 20.03 2.12 10.85
C ILE A 35 20.83 0.82 11.03
N ALA A 36 20.26 -0.32 10.60
CA ALA A 36 20.94 -1.61 10.58
C ALA A 36 21.97 -1.76 9.45
N ARG A 37 22.28 -0.68 8.73
CA ARG A 37 23.23 -0.61 7.60
C ARG A 37 22.91 -1.56 6.46
N LYS A 38 21.62 -1.86 6.24
CA LYS A 38 21.15 -2.65 5.11
C LYS A 38 21.09 -1.81 3.84
N GLN A 39 21.37 -2.44 2.71
CA GLN A 39 21.15 -1.84 1.40
C GLN A 39 19.67 -1.87 1.07
N VAL A 40 19.04 -0.70 1.03
CA VAL A 40 17.58 -0.55 0.87
C VAL A 40 17.28 0.15 -0.44
N GLN A 41 16.33 -0.37 -1.20
CA GLN A 41 15.67 0.34 -2.29
C GLN A 41 14.18 0.50 -1.99
N VAL A 42 13.67 1.69 -2.28
CA VAL A 42 12.25 2.02 -2.05
C VAL A 42 11.63 2.41 -3.38
N PHE A 43 10.49 1.82 -3.69
CA PHE A 43 9.70 2.08 -4.88
C PHE A 43 8.30 2.55 -4.51
N LYS A 44 7.68 3.30 -5.39
CA LYS A 44 6.29 3.75 -5.25
C LYS A 44 5.60 3.72 -6.60
N SER A 45 4.32 3.29 -6.63
CA SER A 45 3.56 3.35 -7.87
C SER A 45 3.39 4.78 -8.38
N HIS A 46 3.66 4.99 -9.68
CA HIS A 46 3.55 6.29 -10.36
C HIS A 46 2.11 6.83 -10.38
N LEU A 47 1.09 5.96 -10.31
CA LEU A 47 -0.31 6.40 -10.29
C LEU A 47 -0.68 7.27 -9.07
N ASP A 48 0.15 7.28 -8.01
CA ASP A 48 0.00 8.22 -6.91
C ASP A 48 0.85 9.49 -7.11
N ALA A 49 0.63 10.19 -8.21
CA ALA A 49 1.33 11.44 -8.57
C ALA A 49 1.12 12.60 -7.58
N ARG A 50 0.25 12.45 -6.56
CA ARG A 50 -0.01 13.48 -5.52
C ARG A 50 1.22 13.85 -4.70
N TYR A 51 2.19 12.97 -4.67
CA TYR A 51 3.47 13.16 -3.98
C TYR A 51 4.63 13.04 -4.97
N ALA A 52 4.56 13.73 -6.10
CA ALA A 52 5.66 13.88 -7.07
C ALA A 52 6.89 14.60 -6.48
N GLY A 53 6.87 14.86 -5.18
CA GLY A 53 7.95 15.40 -4.40
C GLY A 53 8.40 14.39 -3.35
N LEU A 54 9.50 13.70 -3.61
CA LEU A 54 10.41 13.12 -2.64
C LEU A 54 9.73 12.37 -1.47
N PHE A 55 9.48 11.09 -1.66
CA PHE A 55 9.33 10.17 -0.54
C PHE A 55 10.71 10.03 0.13
N SER A 56 11.13 11.08 0.84
CA SER A 56 12.40 11.05 1.53
C SER A 56 12.24 10.50 2.93
N VAL A 57 12.89 9.38 3.19
CA VAL A 57 13.03 8.85 4.54
C VAL A 57 14.25 9.52 5.15
N SER A 58 14.06 10.57 5.94
CA SER A 58 15.15 11.23 6.67
C SER A 58 15.40 10.50 7.98
N SER A 59 16.64 10.06 8.24
CA SER A 59 17.09 9.63 9.56
C SER A 59 17.61 10.85 10.35
N HIS A 60 17.70 10.73 11.68
CA HIS A 60 18.39 11.72 12.52
C HIS A 60 19.85 11.93 12.11
N ASP A 61 20.45 10.97 11.42
CA ASP A 61 21.84 11.01 10.91
C ASP A 61 21.93 11.54 9.48
N GLY A 62 20.86 12.16 8.94
CA GLY A 62 20.84 12.78 7.62
C GLY A 62 20.76 11.81 6.44
N VAL A 63 20.56 10.53 6.67
CA VAL A 63 20.35 9.53 5.60
C VAL A 63 18.95 9.69 5.04
N THR A 64 18.86 10.05 3.77
CA THR A 64 17.59 10.17 3.02
C THR A 64 17.49 9.00 2.06
N VAL A 65 16.37 8.26 2.11
CA VAL A 65 16.04 7.23 1.14
C VAL A 65 14.93 7.75 0.25
N GLU A 66 15.24 7.94 -1.02
CA GLU A 66 14.26 8.37 -2.03
C GLU A 66 13.52 7.15 -2.58
N ALA A 67 12.21 7.31 -2.83
CA ALA A 67 11.42 6.31 -3.54
C ALA A 67 11.51 6.56 -5.04
N GLU A 68 11.75 5.49 -5.78
CA GLU A 68 11.77 5.52 -7.24
C GLU A 68 10.33 5.27 -7.75
N PRO A 69 9.78 6.16 -8.61
CA PRO A 69 8.47 5.92 -9.21
C PRO A 69 8.54 4.77 -10.22
N VAL A 70 7.54 3.89 -10.19
CA VAL A 70 7.46 2.70 -11.06
C VAL A 70 6.02 2.43 -11.50
N ASP A 71 5.86 1.84 -12.69
CA ASP A 71 4.55 1.50 -13.26
C ASP A 71 4.26 -0.01 -13.21
N SER A 72 5.28 -0.85 -13.01
CA SER A 72 5.12 -2.31 -13.03
C SER A 72 6.15 -3.02 -12.17
N ALA A 73 5.87 -4.29 -11.87
CA ALA A 73 6.81 -5.19 -11.20
C ALA A 73 8.08 -5.43 -12.04
N GLU A 74 7.96 -5.48 -13.37
CA GLU A 74 9.10 -5.63 -14.27
C GLU A 74 10.04 -4.42 -14.16
N GLU A 75 9.50 -3.21 -14.04
CA GLU A 75 10.30 -2.01 -13.89
C GLU A 75 11.07 -2.00 -12.56
N ILE A 76 10.47 -2.45 -11.46
CA ILE A 76 11.19 -2.69 -10.21
C ILE A 76 12.36 -3.63 -10.44
N ALA A 77 12.09 -4.80 -11.08
CA ALA A 77 13.14 -5.80 -11.33
C ALA A 77 14.31 -5.26 -12.16
N ARG A 78 14.06 -4.40 -13.14
CA ARG A 78 15.09 -3.75 -13.95
C ARG A 78 15.91 -2.71 -13.20
N ARG A 79 15.32 -2.05 -12.21
CA ARG A 79 15.97 -0.99 -11.41
C ARG A 79 16.65 -1.49 -10.15
N LEU A 80 16.51 -2.79 -9.83
CA LEU A 80 17.20 -3.40 -8.70
C LEU A 80 18.72 -3.31 -8.87
N ARG A 81 19.39 -2.80 -7.85
CA ARG A 81 20.85 -2.69 -7.76
C ARG A 81 21.40 -3.80 -6.86
N GLU A 82 22.55 -4.35 -7.21
CA GLU A 82 23.22 -5.32 -6.35
C GLU A 82 24.32 -4.62 -5.52
N PRO A 83 24.46 -4.91 -4.23
CA PRO A 83 23.61 -5.81 -3.44
C PRO A 83 22.41 -5.04 -2.85
N THR A 84 21.18 -5.52 -3.06
CA THR A 84 19.98 -5.02 -2.35
C THR A 84 19.52 -6.06 -1.34
N GLU A 85 19.40 -5.68 -0.07
CA GLU A 85 19.01 -6.56 1.03
C GLU A 85 17.56 -6.35 1.46
N VAL A 86 17.02 -5.14 1.19
CA VAL A 86 15.63 -4.77 1.52
C VAL A 86 15.02 -4.03 0.35
N VAL A 87 13.86 -4.50 -0.10
CA VAL A 87 13.02 -3.83 -1.08
C VAL A 87 11.73 -3.39 -0.40
N ALA A 88 11.39 -2.10 -0.47
CA ALA A 88 10.15 -1.55 0.04
C ALA A 88 9.32 -0.97 -1.11
N VAL A 89 8.01 -1.26 -1.14
CA VAL A 89 7.10 -0.78 -2.19
C VAL A 89 5.88 -0.13 -1.54
N ASP A 90 5.61 1.12 -1.87
CA ASP A 90 4.39 1.82 -1.44
C ASP A 90 3.34 1.83 -2.56
N GLU A 91 2.07 1.90 -2.18
CA GLU A 91 0.90 1.90 -3.07
C GLU A 91 0.86 0.67 -4.01
N ALA A 92 1.22 -0.50 -3.46
CA ALA A 92 1.35 -1.75 -4.21
C ALA A 92 0.06 -2.20 -4.93
N GLN A 93 -1.13 -1.76 -4.48
CA GLN A 93 -2.41 -2.05 -5.13
C GLN A 93 -2.53 -1.51 -6.56
N PHE A 94 -1.68 -0.59 -6.95
CA PHE A 94 -1.68 -0.01 -8.30
C PHE A 94 -0.71 -0.71 -9.27
N LEU A 95 0.08 -1.65 -8.79
CA LEU A 95 0.97 -2.43 -9.65
C LEU A 95 0.24 -3.64 -10.24
N ASP A 96 0.85 -4.22 -11.27
CA ASP A 96 0.37 -5.45 -11.90
C ASP A 96 0.59 -6.68 -11.01
N ASP A 97 -0.09 -7.80 -11.33
CA ASP A 97 -0.01 -9.05 -10.56
C ASP A 97 1.41 -9.66 -10.56
N GLY A 98 2.29 -9.25 -11.47
CA GLY A 98 3.69 -9.65 -11.50
C GLY A 98 4.45 -9.29 -10.23
N ILE A 99 3.93 -8.34 -9.42
CA ILE A 99 4.52 -7.98 -8.12
C ILE A 99 4.55 -9.16 -7.15
N VAL A 100 3.59 -10.10 -7.24
CA VAL A 100 3.54 -11.29 -6.38
C VAL A 100 4.70 -12.22 -6.67
N ASP A 101 4.92 -12.53 -7.96
CA ASP A 101 6.04 -13.37 -8.38
C ASP A 101 7.39 -12.72 -8.11
N MET A 102 7.49 -11.40 -8.31
CA MET A 102 8.71 -10.65 -8.01
C MET A 102 9.02 -10.71 -6.51
N ALA A 103 8.03 -10.48 -5.64
CA ALA A 103 8.23 -10.54 -4.19
C ALA A 103 8.71 -11.93 -3.74
N ASN A 104 8.08 -13.01 -4.24
CA ASN A 104 8.51 -14.38 -3.96
C ASN A 104 9.94 -14.65 -4.43
N ARG A 105 10.29 -14.25 -5.66
CA ARG A 105 11.66 -14.44 -6.19
C ARG A 105 12.70 -13.71 -5.36
N LEU A 106 12.41 -12.49 -4.92
CA LEU A 106 13.32 -11.70 -4.07
C LEU A 106 13.47 -12.35 -2.67
N ALA A 107 12.37 -12.74 -2.04
CA ALA A 107 12.39 -13.41 -0.75
C ALA A 107 13.18 -14.73 -0.81
N ASN A 108 12.99 -15.55 -1.87
CA ASN A 108 13.76 -16.78 -2.09
C ASN A 108 15.27 -16.53 -2.30
N ARG A 109 15.65 -15.33 -2.73
CA ARG A 109 17.07 -14.90 -2.86
C ARG A 109 17.64 -14.28 -1.58
N GLY A 110 16.89 -14.26 -0.48
CA GLY A 110 17.34 -13.73 0.79
C GLY A 110 17.02 -12.23 1.01
N VAL A 111 16.25 -11.61 0.13
CA VAL A 111 15.85 -10.20 0.24
C VAL A 111 14.62 -10.09 1.13
N ARG A 112 14.62 -9.13 2.06
CA ARG A 112 13.42 -8.72 2.80
C ARG A 112 12.56 -7.81 1.92
N VAL A 113 11.32 -8.21 1.64
CA VAL A 113 10.39 -7.45 0.82
C VAL A 113 9.28 -6.88 1.70
N ILE A 114 9.05 -5.56 1.66
CA ILE A 114 8.03 -4.87 2.44
C ILE A 114 7.09 -4.16 1.46
N LEU A 115 5.82 -4.56 1.44
CA LEU A 115 4.82 -3.97 0.54
C LEU A 115 3.74 -3.27 1.37
N ALA A 116 3.48 -2.01 1.07
CA ALA A 116 2.38 -1.27 1.66
C ALA A 116 1.31 -0.98 0.60
N GLY A 117 0.04 -1.14 0.96
CA GLY A 117 -1.02 -0.89 0.01
C GLY A 117 -2.43 -0.90 0.61
N THR A 118 -3.34 -0.31 -0.14
CA THR A 118 -4.77 -0.30 0.18
C THR A 118 -5.38 -1.66 -0.18
N ASP A 119 -5.95 -2.35 0.81
CA ASP A 119 -6.42 -3.74 0.67
C ASP A 119 -7.79 -3.89 0.00
N VAL A 120 -8.64 -2.86 0.09
CA VAL A 120 -9.96 -2.84 -0.53
C VAL A 120 -10.21 -1.54 -1.28
N ASP A 121 -10.88 -1.60 -2.42
CA ASP A 121 -11.31 -0.44 -3.18
C ASP A 121 -12.44 0.33 -2.46
N PHE A 122 -12.95 1.42 -3.08
CA PHE A 122 -14.02 2.22 -2.50
C PHE A 122 -15.35 1.46 -2.36
N ARG A 123 -15.54 0.35 -3.06
CA ARG A 123 -16.73 -0.53 -2.96
C ARG A 123 -16.59 -1.54 -1.82
N GLY A 124 -15.39 -1.64 -1.23
CA GLY A 124 -15.06 -2.65 -0.22
C GLY A 124 -14.69 -4.00 -0.82
N LEU A 125 -14.39 -4.07 -2.13
CA LEU A 125 -13.90 -5.25 -2.82
C LEU A 125 -12.37 -5.33 -2.77
N PRO A 126 -11.78 -6.54 -2.89
CA PRO A 126 -10.33 -6.71 -2.96
C PRO A 126 -9.68 -5.81 -4.01
N PHE A 127 -8.53 -5.20 -3.70
CA PHE A 127 -7.92 -4.22 -4.58
C PHE A 127 -6.56 -4.70 -5.13
N GLY A 128 -6.49 -4.80 -6.46
CA GLY A 128 -5.28 -5.18 -7.19
C GLY A 128 -4.63 -6.45 -6.64
N PRO A 129 -3.30 -6.54 -6.63
CA PRO A 129 -2.56 -7.72 -6.17
C PRO A 129 -2.57 -7.90 -4.63
N MET A 130 -3.11 -6.94 -3.87
CA MET A 130 -3.02 -6.95 -2.40
C MET A 130 -3.56 -8.24 -1.75
N PRO A 131 -4.70 -8.82 -2.16
CA PRO A 131 -5.18 -10.06 -1.55
C PRO A 131 -4.20 -11.22 -1.70
N THR A 132 -3.61 -11.37 -2.89
CA THR A 132 -2.64 -12.42 -3.16
C THR A 132 -1.34 -12.17 -2.39
N LEU A 133 -0.86 -10.92 -2.34
CA LEU A 133 0.30 -10.54 -1.54
C LEU A 133 0.10 -10.87 -0.06
N MET A 134 -1.08 -10.55 0.50
CA MET A 134 -1.43 -10.88 1.88
C MET A 134 -1.46 -12.39 2.14
N CYS A 135 -1.84 -13.21 1.14
CA CYS A 135 -1.85 -14.66 1.26
C CYS A 135 -0.45 -15.28 1.26
N VAL A 136 0.48 -14.74 0.47
CA VAL A 136 1.83 -15.31 0.33
C VAL A 136 2.85 -14.77 1.33
N ALA A 137 2.53 -13.66 2.02
CA ALA A 137 3.42 -13.01 2.97
C ALA A 137 3.57 -13.80 4.28
N GLU A 138 4.79 -13.83 4.84
CA GLU A 138 5.06 -14.36 6.17
C GLU A 138 4.53 -13.44 7.29
N VAL A 139 4.42 -12.11 7.01
CA VAL A 139 3.92 -11.13 7.99
C VAL A 139 2.89 -10.24 7.32
N VAL A 140 1.71 -10.15 7.91
CA VAL A 140 0.64 -9.26 7.46
C VAL A 140 0.15 -8.41 8.61
N ASP A 141 0.31 -7.10 8.49
CA ASP A 141 -0.25 -6.13 9.43
C ASP A 141 -1.41 -5.39 8.74
N LYS A 142 -2.62 -5.62 9.23
CA LYS A 142 -3.82 -4.96 8.71
C LYS A 142 -4.22 -3.78 9.58
N PHE A 143 -3.95 -2.59 9.08
CA PHE A 143 -4.18 -1.33 9.75
C PHE A 143 -5.63 -0.84 9.58
N GLN A 144 -6.10 -0.16 10.62
CA GLN A 144 -7.41 0.49 10.65
C GLN A 144 -7.22 1.99 10.84
N ALA A 145 -8.08 2.77 10.20
CA ALA A 145 -8.19 4.21 10.48
C ALA A 145 -9.32 4.47 11.49
N ILE A 146 -9.61 5.73 11.73
CA ILE A 146 -10.75 6.16 12.55
C ILE A 146 -11.89 6.55 11.62
N CYS A 147 -13.08 5.99 11.87
CA CYS A 147 -14.27 6.34 11.13
C CYS A 147 -14.66 7.80 11.40
N VAL A 148 -14.68 8.63 10.36
CA VAL A 148 -14.98 10.06 10.50
C VAL A 148 -16.44 10.33 10.92
N VAL A 149 -17.32 9.34 10.81
CA VAL A 149 -18.74 9.48 11.17
C VAL A 149 -19.03 9.09 12.62
N CYS A 150 -18.47 7.98 13.09
CA CYS A 150 -18.81 7.44 14.41
C CYS A 150 -17.62 7.27 15.35
N GLY A 151 -16.40 7.59 14.93
CA GLY A 151 -15.20 7.44 15.76
C GLY A 151 -14.70 5.99 15.95
N GLY A 152 -15.42 5.00 15.45
CA GLY A 152 -15.02 3.58 15.55
C GLY A 152 -13.93 3.17 14.55
N PRO A 153 -13.46 1.91 14.62
CA PRO A 153 -12.44 1.40 13.70
C PRO A 153 -12.94 1.41 12.25
N ALA A 154 -12.18 2.05 11.36
CA ALA A 154 -12.49 2.18 9.95
C ALA A 154 -11.71 1.16 9.10
N THR A 155 -12.45 0.40 8.29
CA THR A 155 -11.93 -0.62 7.39
C THR A 155 -12.46 -0.47 5.96
N ARG A 156 -13.02 0.70 5.62
CA ARG A 156 -13.58 1.01 4.31
C ARG A 156 -13.11 2.38 3.83
N ASN A 157 -12.87 2.48 2.53
CA ASN A 157 -12.57 3.73 1.84
C ASN A 157 -13.89 4.28 1.27
N GLN A 158 -14.47 5.28 1.92
CA GLN A 158 -15.62 5.98 1.37
C GLN A 158 -15.15 6.97 0.33
N ARG A 159 -15.52 6.75 -0.93
CA ARG A 159 -15.30 7.75 -1.99
C ARG A 159 -16.44 8.75 -2.00
N LEU A 160 -16.09 10.03 -2.20
CA LEU A 160 -17.02 11.13 -2.33
C LEU A 160 -16.86 11.79 -3.71
N VAL A 161 -17.99 12.12 -4.33
CA VAL A 161 -18.08 12.95 -5.54
C VAL A 161 -19.00 14.11 -5.20
N ASN A 162 -18.47 15.34 -5.23
CA ASN A 162 -19.20 16.54 -4.81
C ASN A 162 -19.84 16.38 -3.40
N GLY A 163 -19.12 15.79 -2.46
CA GLY A 163 -19.56 15.57 -1.08
C GLY A 163 -20.59 14.44 -0.88
N LYS A 164 -20.98 13.75 -1.93
CA LYS A 164 -21.90 12.61 -1.86
C LYS A 164 -21.17 11.27 -2.09
N PRO A 165 -21.64 10.15 -1.52
CA PRO A 165 -21.09 8.83 -1.81
C PRO A 165 -21.05 8.55 -3.31
N ALA A 166 -19.90 8.08 -3.81
CA ALA A 166 -19.75 7.67 -5.20
C ALA A 166 -20.64 6.47 -5.50
N LEU A 167 -21.18 6.43 -6.71
CA LEU A 167 -21.96 5.29 -7.20
C LEU A 167 -21.09 4.06 -7.40
N TRP A 168 -21.69 2.87 -7.26
CA TRP A 168 -21.02 1.58 -7.42
C TRP A 168 -20.26 1.44 -8.74
N ASP A 169 -20.84 1.96 -9.84
CA ASP A 169 -20.29 1.87 -11.19
C ASP A 169 -19.26 2.95 -11.51
N SER A 170 -18.90 3.78 -10.53
CA SER A 170 -17.83 4.77 -10.70
C SER A 170 -16.49 4.09 -10.97
N PRO A 171 -15.57 4.71 -11.74
CA PRO A 171 -14.24 4.15 -11.99
C PRO A 171 -13.53 3.74 -10.71
N ILE A 172 -12.87 2.58 -10.71
CA ILE A 172 -12.21 2.04 -9.50
C ILE A 172 -11.08 2.97 -9.05
N ILE A 173 -10.24 3.40 -10.00
CA ILE A 173 -9.10 4.27 -9.73
C ILE A 173 -9.54 5.73 -9.92
N MET A 174 -9.42 6.51 -8.87
CA MET A 174 -9.51 7.95 -8.88
C MET A 174 -8.46 8.50 -7.92
N VAL A 175 -7.51 9.23 -8.46
CA VAL A 175 -6.48 9.90 -7.66
C VAL A 175 -7.12 11.05 -6.90
N GLY A 176 -7.04 11.04 -5.57
CA GLY A 176 -7.60 12.05 -4.69
C GLY A 176 -7.19 11.79 -3.23
N GLY A 177 -7.27 12.81 -2.40
CA GLY A 177 -6.95 12.76 -0.97
C GLY A 177 -8.18 12.90 -0.09
N ARG A 178 -8.06 13.67 0.99
CA ARG A 178 -9.14 13.90 1.96
C ARG A 178 -10.35 14.62 1.37
N GLU A 179 -10.20 15.31 0.26
CA GLU A 179 -11.29 15.94 -0.48
C GLU A 179 -12.19 14.94 -1.20
N SER A 180 -11.67 13.76 -1.51
CA SER A 180 -12.36 12.73 -2.30
C SER A 180 -12.58 11.42 -1.55
N TYR A 181 -11.93 11.24 -0.39
CA TYR A 181 -12.00 10.00 0.37
C TYR A 181 -12.10 10.24 1.87
N GLU A 182 -12.86 9.37 2.52
CA GLU A 182 -12.98 9.31 3.98
C GLU A 182 -12.78 7.87 4.46
N ALA A 183 -12.16 7.73 5.64
CA ALA A 183 -12.14 6.44 6.31
C ALA A 183 -13.46 6.21 7.04
N ARG A 184 -14.14 5.10 6.77
CA ARG A 184 -15.40 4.72 7.42
C ARG A 184 -15.39 3.28 7.93
N CYS A 185 -16.15 3.01 8.98
CA CYS A 185 -16.43 1.65 9.41
C CYS A 185 -17.44 0.99 8.45
N ARG A 186 -17.62 -0.32 8.58
CA ARG A 186 -18.56 -1.10 7.76
C ARG A 186 -20.00 -0.56 7.80
N HIS A 187 -20.46 -0.04 8.94
CA HIS A 187 -21.83 0.46 9.10
C HIS A 187 -22.04 1.87 8.52
N CYS A 188 -20.99 2.71 8.54
CA CYS A 188 -21.07 4.08 8.03
C CYS A 188 -20.71 4.19 6.55
N HIS A 189 -20.16 3.13 5.95
CA HIS A 189 -19.77 3.07 4.56
C HIS A 189 -20.99 2.87 3.65
N LYS A 190 -21.11 3.69 2.60
CA LYS A 190 -22.23 3.66 1.66
C LYS A 190 -21.72 3.71 0.21
N VAL A 191 -22.21 2.80 -0.62
CA VAL A 191 -21.94 2.77 -2.07
C VAL A 191 -23.27 2.52 -2.80
N PRO A 192 -24.03 3.57 -3.11
CA PRO A 192 -25.34 3.45 -3.75
C PRO A 192 -25.22 2.85 -5.15
N ARG A 193 -26.27 2.14 -5.58
CA ARG A 193 -26.47 1.67 -6.95
C ARG A 193 -27.54 2.51 -7.62
N GLN A 194 -27.47 2.69 -8.93
CA GLN A 194 -28.41 3.56 -9.66
C GLN A 194 -29.89 3.14 -9.49
N ASP A 195 -30.17 1.83 -9.24
CA ASP A 195 -31.53 1.30 -9.15
C ASP A 195 -32.14 1.43 -7.74
N GLU A 196 -31.34 1.74 -6.71
CA GLU A 196 -31.83 1.81 -5.33
C GLU A 196 -32.52 3.13 -4.99
N ASP A 197 -32.29 4.19 -5.75
CA ASP A 197 -32.93 5.52 -5.53
C ASP A 197 -34.38 5.59 -6.05
N GLN A 198 -34.85 4.64 -6.87
CA GLN A 198 -36.21 4.64 -7.39
C GLN A 198 -37.23 3.93 -6.47
N THR A 199 -36.77 3.09 -5.53
CA THR A 199 -37.66 2.33 -4.65
C THR A 199 -38.03 3.10 -3.35
N ALA A 200 -37.41 4.23 -3.08
CA ALA A 200 -37.66 5.04 -1.89
C ALA A 200 -38.77 6.10 -2.05
N LEU A 201 -39.48 6.08 -3.20
CA LEU A 201 -40.57 7.04 -3.54
C LEU A 201 -41.95 6.37 -3.73
N LEU A 202 -42.14 5.16 -3.19
CA LEU A 202 -43.48 4.52 -3.15
C LEU A 202 -43.92 4.29 -1.71
#